data_5101d6a6b5a71c3b4f02b34a1d22f457
#
_entry.id   5101d6a6b5a71c3b4f02b34a1d22f457
#
_cell.length_a   1.000
_cell.length_b   1.000
_cell.length_c   1.000
_cell.angle_alpha   90.00
_cell.angle_beta   90.00
_cell.angle_gamma   90.00
#
_symmetry.space_group_name_H-M   'P 1'
#
loop_
_entity.id
_entity.type
_entity.pdbx_description
1 polymer ?
#
loop_
_entity_poly.entity_id
_entity_poly.type
_entity_poly.pdbx_seq_one_letter_code
_entity_poly.pdbx_strand_id
1 'polypeptide(L)'
;MNGRALHFYLAGINNQNFLMRDKETGTWWQQINGKAIYGPMKGASLDLVPYDELTFGEWKSEVSGGQVLAELPKYAKKYESNWEPEVAKLPVVISFPGKELKSRDIVVGLELNGASRAYPWDALVKQSPVIDHAGGAPLLIAVAPDKKSFRVFVSRIDGKDTEFFLKDQPEEPANSTNMAQKVDPPNDPKPEKSAGGTLTNSAQAPPVGGTASPANSPAQPSAKSDPPVKPWLLFDTATASEWNFQGCAVSGPAQGKCLERVPALKDYWFDWRNYHPDTTIYKR
;
A
#
# COMPACT_ATOMS: atom_id res chain seq x y z
N MET A 1 -19.96 12.28 13.86
CA MET A 1 -21.08 12.70 13.01
C MET A 1 -22.13 13.36 13.88
N ASN A 2 -22.59 14.58 13.58
CA ASN A 2 -23.49 15.37 14.41
C ASN A 2 -23.06 15.49 15.89
N GLY A 3 -21.76 15.71 16.14
CA GLY A 3 -21.17 15.76 17.48
C GLY A 3 -21.09 14.44 18.24
N ARG A 4 -21.48 13.32 17.62
CA ARG A 4 -21.47 12.00 18.22
C ARG A 4 -20.32 11.16 17.66
N ALA A 5 -19.53 10.52 18.49
CA ALA A 5 -18.56 9.50 18.10
C ALA A 5 -19.32 8.21 17.74
N LEU A 6 -18.90 7.54 16.66
CA LEU A 6 -19.42 6.25 16.25
C LEU A 6 -18.33 5.19 16.42
N HIS A 7 -18.68 4.03 16.96
CA HIS A 7 -17.78 2.90 17.14
C HIS A 7 -18.19 1.76 16.19
N PHE A 8 -17.35 1.49 15.23
CA PHE A 8 -17.63 0.51 14.17
C PHE A 8 -17.09 -0.88 14.53
N TYR A 9 -17.76 -1.89 14.02
CA TYR A 9 -17.31 -3.27 14.04
C TYR A 9 -17.69 -3.95 12.72
N LEU A 10 -16.95 -5.00 12.37
CA LEU A 10 -17.24 -5.83 11.20
C LEU A 10 -18.56 -6.57 11.45
N ALA A 11 -19.56 -6.35 10.60
CA ALA A 11 -20.87 -6.95 10.69
C ALA A 11 -21.20 -7.93 9.56
N GLY A 12 -20.48 -7.85 8.46
CA GLY A 12 -20.68 -8.71 7.31
C GLY A 12 -19.68 -8.45 6.19
N ILE A 13 -19.84 -9.21 5.10
CA ILE A 13 -19.04 -9.08 3.87
C ILE A 13 -20.01 -9.05 2.70
N ASN A 14 -19.83 -8.11 1.79
CA ASN A 14 -20.56 -8.00 0.54
C ASN A 14 -19.57 -7.96 -0.63
N ASN A 15 -19.59 -9.00 -1.46
CA ASN A 15 -18.68 -9.15 -2.61
C ASN A 15 -17.20 -8.88 -2.26
N GLN A 16 -16.74 -9.46 -1.14
CA GLN A 16 -15.41 -9.32 -0.55
C GLN A 16 -15.12 -7.98 0.14
N ASN A 17 -16.03 -7.01 0.11
CA ASN A 17 -15.96 -5.80 0.91
C ASN A 17 -16.58 -5.98 2.28
N PHE A 18 -15.96 -5.37 3.26
CA PHE A 18 -16.48 -5.35 4.61
C PHE A 18 -17.70 -4.43 4.74
N LEU A 19 -18.72 -4.92 5.43
CA LEU A 19 -19.81 -4.11 5.94
C LEU A 19 -19.57 -3.82 7.42
N MET A 20 -19.51 -2.56 7.76
CA MET A 20 -19.38 -2.09 9.12
C MET A 20 -20.75 -1.81 9.73
N ARG A 21 -20.87 -1.95 11.05
CA ARG A 21 -22.04 -1.50 11.79
C ARG A 21 -21.61 -0.65 12.97
N ASP A 22 -22.25 0.49 13.18
CA ASP A 22 -21.98 1.30 14.38
C ASP A 22 -22.78 0.77 15.57
N LYS A 23 -22.21 0.93 16.78
CA LYS A 23 -22.83 0.48 18.04
C LYS A 23 -23.92 1.43 18.50
N GLU A 24 -23.81 2.69 18.16
CA GLU A 24 -24.65 3.78 18.70
C GLU A 24 -26.02 3.80 18.06
N THR A 25 -26.11 3.51 16.78
CA THR A 25 -27.38 3.54 16.05
C THR A 25 -27.76 2.21 15.43
N GLY A 26 -26.81 1.29 15.33
CA GLY A 26 -26.99 0.01 14.63
C GLY A 26 -27.08 0.16 13.12
N THR A 27 -26.65 1.29 12.58
CA THR A 27 -26.64 1.55 11.13
C THR A 27 -25.55 0.73 10.45
N TRP A 28 -25.85 0.26 9.24
CA TRP A 28 -24.90 -0.46 8.39
C TRP A 28 -24.23 0.50 7.40
N TRP A 29 -22.93 0.38 7.28
CA TRP A 29 -22.08 1.26 6.51
C TRP A 29 -21.21 0.46 5.55
N GLN A 30 -21.04 1.00 4.38
CA GLN A 30 -20.13 0.47 3.38
C GLN A 30 -18.71 0.98 3.62
N GLN A 31 -17.73 0.09 3.72
CA GLN A 31 -16.35 0.47 3.96
C GLN A 31 -15.78 1.31 2.82
N ILE A 32 -16.04 0.90 1.57
CA ILE A 32 -15.39 1.46 0.39
C ILE A 32 -15.69 2.95 0.16
N ASN A 33 -16.89 3.40 0.51
CA ASN A 33 -17.32 4.78 0.24
C ASN A 33 -17.87 5.50 1.48
N GLY A 34 -17.86 4.85 2.65
CA GLY A 34 -18.36 5.43 3.88
C GLY A 34 -19.86 5.72 3.93
N LYS A 35 -20.66 5.16 2.99
CA LYS A 35 -22.12 5.43 2.93
C LYS A 35 -22.91 4.53 3.88
N ALA A 36 -23.85 5.13 4.60
CA ALA A 36 -24.84 4.41 5.39
C ALA A 36 -25.92 3.81 4.47
N ILE A 37 -25.96 2.47 4.39
CA ILE A 37 -26.84 1.74 3.45
C ILE A 37 -28.12 1.24 4.07
N TYR A 38 -28.15 1.05 5.39
CA TYR A 38 -29.33 0.56 6.11
C TYR A 38 -29.32 1.03 7.58
N GLY A 39 -30.48 1.28 8.15
CA GLY A 39 -30.66 1.68 9.54
C GLY A 39 -31.04 3.15 9.71
N PRO A 40 -31.03 3.65 10.96
CA PRO A 40 -31.51 5.01 11.27
C PRO A 40 -30.75 6.14 10.56
N MET A 41 -29.50 5.92 10.18
CA MET A 41 -28.68 6.93 9.48
C MET A 41 -28.57 6.65 7.97
N LYS A 42 -29.44 5.82 7.39
CA LYS A 42 -29.41 5.54 5.95
C LYS A 42 -29.34 6.82 5.11
N GLY A 43 -28.43 6.87 4.16
CA GLY A 43 -28.19 8.02 3.28
C GLY A 43 -27.13 9.01 3.79
N ALA A 44 -26.68 8.87 5.06
CA ALA A 44 -25.55 9.63 5.54
C ALA A 44 -24.25 9.10 4.92
N SER A 45 -23.21 9.95 4.92
CA SER A 45 -21.84 9.58 4.51
C SER A 45 -20.84 10.01 5.57
N LEU A 46 -19.81 9.23 5.74
CA LEU A 46 -18.60 9.62 6.47
C LEU A 46 -17.73 10.49 5.56
N ASP A 47 -17.06 11.46 6.15
CA ASP A 47 -16.08 12.25 5.41
C ASP A 47 -14.82 11.42 5.14
N LEU A 48 -14.34 11.48 3.91
CA LEU A 48 -13.11 10.81 3.54
C LEU A 48 -11.91 11.61 4.06
N VAL A 49 -11.09 10.95 4.87
CA VAL A 49 -9.83 11.52 5.34
C VAL A 49 -8.72 11.09 4.38
N PRO A 50 -7.87 12.01 3.91
CA PRO A 50 -6.72 11.65 3.07
C PRO A 50 -5.84 10.59 3.76
N TYR A 51 -5.47 9.58 3.02
CA TYR A 51 -4.61 8.49 3.48
C TYR A 51 -3.62 8.11 2.38
N ASP A 52 -2.58 7.39 2.76
CA ASP A 52 -1.60 6.83 1.84
C ASP A 52 -1.63 5.31 1.89
N GLU A 53 -1.41 4.68 0.74
CA GLU A 53 -1.09 3.27 0.63
C GLU A 53 0.37 3.12 0.23
N LEU A 54 1.20 2.80 1.21
CA LEU A 54 2.64 2.72 1.08
C LEU A 54 3.15 1.36 1.53
N THR A 55 4.27 0.92 1.00
CA THR A 55 5.02 -0.15 1.65
C THR A 55 5.55 0.33 3.01
N PHE A 56 5.78 -0.62 3.92
CA PHE A 56 6.39 -0.30 5.21
C PHE A 56 7.76 0.37 5.05
N GLY A 57 8.54 -0.04 4.04
CA GLY A 57 9.84 0.58 3.72
C GLY A 57 9.71 2.05 3.35
N GLU A 58 8.77 2.38 2.45
CA GLU A 58 8.51 3.75 2.04
C GLU A 58 8.02 4.60 3.23
N TRP A 59 7.01 4.11 3.96
CA TRP A 59 6.51 4.80 5.15
C TRP A 59 7.62 5.06 6.18
N LYS A 60 8.46 4.06 6.46
CA LYS A 60 9.56 4.18 7.43
C LYS A 60 10.59 5.22 7.00
N SER A 61 10.85 5.36 5.69
CA SER A 61 11.78 6.36 5.16
C SER A 61 11.29 7.80 5.37
N GLU A 62 9.97 7.99 5.34
CA GLU A 62 9.35 9.31 5.47
C GLU A 62 9.03 9.70 6.92
N VAL A 63 8.71 8.71 7.78
CA VAL A 63 8.20 8.97 9.12
C VAL A 63 9.20 8.49 10.17
N SER A 64 10.06 9.41 10.57
CA SER A 64 11.01 9.17 11.68
C SER A 64 10.25 9.03 13.01
N GLY A 65 10.43 7.89 13.69
CA GLY A 65 9.78 7.61 14.97
C GLY A 65 8.29 7.25 14.87
N GLY A 66 7.80 6.90 13.68
CA GLY A 66 6.44 6.43 13.49
C GLY A 66 6.14 5.16 14.33
N GLN A 67 4.88 5.01 14.73
CA GLN A 67 4.42 3.88 15.51
C GLN A 67 3.63 2.90 14.66
N VAL A 68 3.89 1.60 14.85
CA VAL A 68 3.14 0.51 14.22
C VAL A 68 2.26 -0.15 15.26
N LEU A 69 1.00 -0.40 14.91
CA LEU A 69 0.10 -1.15 15.76
C LEU A 69 0.66 -2.57 15.98
N ALA A 70 0.95 -2.91 17.23
CA ALA A 70 1.48 -4.22 17.58
C ALA A 70 0.41 -5.31 17.43
N GLU A 71 0.85 -6.50 17.05
CA GLU A 71 0.00 -7.68 17.08
C GLU A 71 -0.56 -7.96 18.48
N LEU A 72 -1.81 -8.40 18.54
CA LEU A 72 -2.39 -8.87 19.79
C LEU A 72 -2.00 -10.36 19.98
N PRO A 73 -1.23 -10.71 21.03
CA PRO A 73 -0.72 -12.08 21.23
C PRO A 73 -1.81 -13.16 21.20
N LYS A 74 -3.01 -12.82 21.71
CA LYS A 74 -4.17 -13.75 21.70
C LYS A 74 -4.63 -14.15 20.30
N TYR A 75 -4.27 -13.38 19.27
CA TYR A 75 -4.63 -13.64 17.88
C TYR A 75 -3.45 -14.06 17.01
N ALA A 76 -2.25 -14.21 17.56
CA ALA A 76 -1.03 -14.51 16.81
C ALA A 76 -1.19 -15.71 15.84
N LYS A 77 -1.93 -16.75 16.28
CA LYS A 77 -2.22 -17.92 15.43
C LYS A 77 -3.24 -17.68 14.30
N LYS A 78 -3.88 -16.51 14.27
CA LYS A 78 -4.85 -16.12 13.24
C LYS A 78 -4.26 -15.18 12.18
N TYR A 79 -3.06 -14.66 12.39
CA TYR A 79 -2.37 -13.87 11.40
C TYR A 79 -1.73 -14.79 10.35
N GLU A 80 -2.04 -14.54 9.11
CA GLU A 80 -1.57 -15.32 7.96
C GLU A 80 -0.60 -14.48 7.13
N SER A 81 0.54 -15.05 6.77
CA SER A 81 1.56 -14.37 5.97
C SER A 81 1.25 -14.32 4.47
N ASN A 82 0.31 -15.16 4.00
CA ASN A 82 -0.06 -15.31 2.59
C ASN A 82 -1.53 -14.94 2.31
N TRP A 83 -2.12 -14.10 3.15
CA TRP A 83 -3.53 -13.72 3.05
C TRP A 83 -3.89 -13.12 1.68
N GLU A 84 -3.09 -12.20 1.16
CA GLU A 84 -3.34 -11.55 -0.14
C GLU A 84 -3.41 -12.54 -1.32
N PRO A 85 -2.44 -13.46 -1.50
CA PRO A 85 -2.54 -14.49 -2.53
C PRO A 85 -3.75 -15.42 -2.38
N GLU A 86 -4.18 -15.72 -1.16
CA GLU A 86 -5.36 -16.57 -0.93
C GLU A 86 -6.65 -15.81 -1.29
N VAL A 87 -6.78 -14.54 -0.89
CA VAL A 87 -7.93 -13.70 -1.25
C VAL A 87 -8.03 -13.53 -2.77
N ALA A 88 -6.92 -13.42 -3.47
CA ALA A 88 -6.90 -13.31 -4.93
C ALA A 88 -7.51 -14.54 -5.65
N LYS A 89 -7.58 -15.69 -5.00
CA LYS A 89 -8.16 -16.95 -5.55
C LYS A 89 -9.67 -17.06 -5.28
N LEU A 90 -10.21 -16.28 -4.37
CA LEU A 90 -11.64 -16.38 -4.02
C LEU A 90 -12.54 -16.03 -5.22
N PRO A 91 -13.69 -16.70 -5.38
CA PRO A 91 -14.60 -16.37 -6.48
C PRO A 91 -15.16 -14.97 -6.33
N VAL A 92 -15.32 -14.27 -7.45
CA VAL A 92 -16.00 -12.99 -7.52
C VAL A 92 -17.50 -13.23 -7.70
N VAL A 93 -18.32 -12.70 -6.78
CA VAL A 93 -19.79 -12.88 -6.80
C VAL A 93 -20.43 -11.98 -7.86
N ILE A 94 -20.04 -10.70 -7.87
CA ILE A 94 -20.46 -9.74 -8.90
C ILE A 94 -19.23 -9.40 -9.72
N SER A 95 -19.29 -9.59 -11.03
CA SER A 95 -18.24 -9.22 -11.94
C SER A 95 -18.78 -8.35 -13.06
N PHE A 96 -17.95 -7.46 -13.54
CA PHE A 96 -18.24 -6.61 -14.69
C PHE A 96 -17.27 -6.99 -15.82
N PRO A 97 -17.56 -8.09 -16.54
CA PRO A 97 -16.68 -8.53 -17.60
C PRO A 97 -16.66 -7.45 -18.69
N GLY A 98 -15.51 -6.84 -18.87
CA GLY A 98 -15.23 -5.87 -19.91
C GLY A 98 -14.16 -6.42 -20.86
N LYS A 99 -14.05 -5.81 -22.02
CA LYS A 99 -12.98 -6.13 -22.98
C LYS A 99 -11.60 -5.60 -22.50
N GLU A 100 -11.60 -4.64 -21.58
CA GLU A 100 -10.42 -3.85 -21.22
C GLU A 100 -9.73 -4.37 -19.96
N LEU A 101 -10.51 -4.75 -18.93
CA LEU A 101 -9.98 -5.23 -17.65
C LEU A 101 -10.70 -6.50 -17.20
N LYS A 102 -9.95 -7.39 -16.58
CA LYS A 102 -10.47 -8.58 -15.90
C LYS A 102 -10.90 -8.22 -14.48
N SER A 103 -11.78 -9.02 -13.90
CA SER A 103 -12.32 -8.75 -12.55
C SER A 103 -11.24 -8.53 -11.49
N ARG A 104 -10.13 -9.25 -11.57
CA ARG A 104 -9.01 -9.18 -10.59
C ARG A 104 -7.85 -8.27 -11.01
N ASP A 105 -7.98 -7.56 -12.11
CA ASP A 105 -6.98 -6.54 -12.42
C ASP A 105 -7.01 -5.45 -11.35
N ILE A 106 -5.84 -5.04 -10.91
CA ILE A 106 -5.69 -3.99 -9.91
C ILE A 106 -5.79 -2.63 -10.60
N VAL A 107 -6.55 -1.74 -10.00
CA VAL A 107 -6.67 -0.35 -10.43
C VAL A 107 -6.40 0.61 -9.27
N VAL A 108 -5.96 1.80 -9.57
CA VAL A 108 -6.06 2.95 -8.67
C VAL A 108 -7.28 3.74 -9.12
N GLY A 109 -8.29 3.77 -8.27
CA GLY A 109 -9.53 4.50 -8.50
C GLY A 109 -9.59 5.79 -7.69
N LEU A 110 -10.14 6.84 -8.28
CA LEU A 110 -10.41 8.10 -7.60
C LEU A 110 -11.77 8.66 -8.02
N GLU A 111 -12.36 9.44 -7.13
CA GLU A 111 -13.53 10.26 -7.39
C GLU A 111 -13.17 11.72 -7.12
N LEU A 112 -13.35 12.57 -8.11
CA LEU A 112 -13.04 13.99 -8.00
C LEU A 112 -14.09 14.81 -8.75
N ASN A 113 -14.69 15.80 -8.08
CA ASN A 113 -15.72 16.68 -8.64
C ASN A 113 -16.88 15.91 -9.33
N GLY A 114 -17.28 14.77 -8.75
CA GLY A 114 -18.37 13.94 -9.27
C GLY A 114 -18.01 13.04 -10.46
N ALA A 115 -16.75 13.07 -10.91
CA ALA A 115 -16.25 12.13 -11.92
C ALA A 115 -15.42 11.04 -11.27
N SER A 116 -15.65 9.78 -11.64
CA SER A 116 -14.84 8.65 -11.22
C SER A 116 -13.95 8.15 -12.35
N ARG A 117 -12.69 7.82 -12.02
CA ARG A 117 -11.69 7.37 -12.98
C ARG A 117 -10.81 6.28 -12.38
N ALA A 118 -10.56 5.24 -13.17
CA ALA A 118 -9.75 4.09 -12.79
C ALA A 118 -8.48 4.03 -13.65
N TYR A 119 -7.35 3.83 -13.01
CA TYR A 119 -6.03 3.71 -13.64
C TYR A 119 -5.52 2.29 -13.44
N PRO A 120 -5.37 1.47 -14.50
CA PRO A 120 -4.79 0.15 -14.38
C PRO A 120 -3.40 0.21 -13.77
N TRP A 121 -3.17 -0.59 -12.71
CA TRP A 121 -1.91 -0.56 -11.95
C TRP A 121 -0.68 -0.79 -12.83
N ASP A 122 -0.75 -1.76 -13.73
CA ASP A 122 0.34 -2.08 -14.64
C ASP A 122 0.70 -0.91 -15.58
N ALA A 123 -0.29 -0.09 -15.95
CA ALA A 123 -0.05 1.11 -16.74
C ALA A 123 0.65 2.18 -15.90
N LEU A 124 0.20 2.39 -14.66
CA LEU A 124 0.83 3.34 -13.75
C LEU A 124 2.29 2.99 -13.47
N VAL A 125 2.58 1.72 -13.17
CA VAL A 125 3.96 1.26 -12.90
C VAL A 125 4.89 1.47 -14.09
N LYS A 126 4.37 1.34 -15.32
CA LYS A 126 5.17 1.50 -16.55
C LYS A 126 5.37 2.95 -16.98
N GLN A 127 4.45 3.85 -16.61
CA GLN A 127 4.37 5.19 -17.16
C GLN A 127 4.58 6.31 -16.13
N SER A 128 4.74 5.95 -14.84
CA SER A 128 4.91 6.95 -13.77
C SER A 128 6.07 7.93 -14.05
N PRO A 129 5.86 9.23 -13.85
CA PRO A 129 4.61 9.86 -13.43
C PRO A 129 3.59 9.94 -14.57
N VAL A 130 2.31 9.81 -14.24
CA VAL A 130 1.21 9.97 -15.18
C VAL A 130 0.54 11.33 -14.96
N ILE A 131 0.42 12.11 -16.02
CA ILE A 131 -0.35 13.35 -16.05
C ILE A 131 -1.66 13.08 -16.78
N ASP A 132 -2.78 13.43 -16.14
CA ASP A 132 -4.13 13.21 -16.69
C ASP A 132 -5.11 14.26 -16.17
N HIS A 133 -6.39 14.13 -16.49
CA HIS A 133 -7.47 14.99 -16.00
C HIS A 133 -8.65 14.13 -15.53
N ALA A 134 -9.23 14.49 -14.40
CA ALA A 134 -10.52 13.93 -13.95
C ALA A 134 -11.34 15.02 -13.26
N GLY A 135 -12.66 15.03 -13.49
CA GLY A 135 -13.55 16.04 -12.90
C GLY A 135 -13.15 17.49 -13.20
N GLY A 136 -12.53 17.75 -14.36
CA GLY A 136 -12.05 19.08 -14.75
C GLY A 136 -10.78 19.54 -14.02
N ALA A 137 -10.14 18.69 -13.23
CA ALA A 137 -8.88 18.99 -12.55
C ALA A 137 -7.71 18.24 -13.19
N PRO A 138 -6.52 18.88 -13.31
CA PRO A 138 -5.30 18.23 -13.74
C PRO A 138 -4.79 17.34 -12.61
N LEU A 139 -4.28 16.17 -12.96
CA LEU A 139 -3.80 15.16 -12.02
C LEU A 139 -2.36 14.75 -12.30
N LEU A 140 -1.63 14.54 -11.23
CA LEU A 140 -0.35 13.86 -11.21
C LEU A 140 -0.50 12.56 -10.42
N ILE A 141 -0.28 11.41 -11.05
CA ILE A 141 -0.22 10.11 -10.38
C ILE A 141 1.23 9.64 -10.37
N ALA A 142 1.78 9.50 -9.17
CA ALA A 142 3.16 9.11 -8.95
C ALA A 142 3.24 7.73 -8.31
N VAL A 143 4.06 6.84 -8.88
CA VAL A 143 4.41 5.54 -8.30
C VAL A 143 5.85 5.60 -7.81
N ALA A 144 6.08 5.18 -6.58
CA ALA A 144 7.43 5.15 -6.00
C ALA A 144 8.33 4.08 -6.66
N PRO A 145 9.66 4.15 -6.45
CA PRO A 145 10.61 3.16 -6.98
C PRO A 145 10.33 1.72 -6.55
N ASP A 146 9.68 1.52 -5.40
CA ASP A 146 9.27 0.20 -4.91
C ASP A 146 8.18 -0.45 -5.78
N LYS A 147 7.59 0.30 -6.73
CA LYS A 147 6.50 -0.14 -7.63
C LYS A 147 5.29 -0.71 -6.90
N LYS A 148 5.07 -0.28 -5.67
CA LYS A 148 3.96 -0.69 -4.79
C LYS A 148 3.27 0.48 -4.14
N SER A 149 4.03 1.52 -3.78
CA SER A 149 3.52 2.77 -3.19
C SER A 149 3.11 3.75 -4.27
N PHE A 150 2.04 4.51 -4.03
CA PHE A 150 1.58 5.54 -4.98
C PHE A 150 0.97 6.72 -4.26
N ARG A 151 0.89 7.85 -4.97
CA ARG A 151 0.19 9.07 -4.55
C ARG A 151 -0.45 9.77 -5.73
N VAL A 152 -1.54 10.46 -5.46
CA VAL A 152 -2.25 11.27 -6.45
C VAL A 152 -2.35 12.70 -5.95
N PHE A 153 -2.10 13.65 -6.85
CA PHE A 153 -2.13 15.07 -6.56
C PHE A 153 -2.90 15.84 -7.62
N VAL A 154 -3.41 17.00 -7.26
CA VAL A 154 -3.78 18.01 -8.24
C VAL A 154 -2.49 18.62 -8.79
N SER A 155 -2.31 18.51 -10.11
CA SER A 155 -1.10 18.93 -10.83
C SER A 155 -1.14 20.45 -11.10
N ARG A 156 -1.17 21.25 -10.02
CA ARG A 156 -1.32 22.72 -10.13
C ARG A 156 -0.41 23.45 -9.15
N ILE A 157 0.32 24.45 -9.65
CA ILE A 157 1.17 25.33 -8.85
C ILE A 157 0.68 26.78 -9.03
N ASP A 158 0.37 27.46 -7.93
CA ASP A 158 -0.10 28.86 -7.93
C ASP A 158 -1.26 29.10 -8.92
N GLY A 159 -2.21 28.16 -8.98
CA GLY A 159 -3.39 28.23 -9.85
C GLY A 159 -3.13 27.88 -11.32
N LYS A 160 -1.91 27.50 -11.70
CA LYS A 160 -1.55 27.10 -13.07
C LYS A 160 -1.36 25.59 -13.15
N ASP A 161 -2.01 24.97 -14.12
CA ASP A 161 -1.82 23.56 -14.45
C ASP A 161 -0.37 23.35 -14.91
N THR A 162 0.26 22.29 -14.40
CA THR A 162 1.70 22.09 -14.51
C THR A 162 2.00 20.62 -14.80
N GLU A 163 2.94 20.37 -15.71
CA GLU A 163 3.43 19.03 -15.99
C GLU A 163 4.64 18.69 -15.13
N PHE A 164 4.77 17.41 -14.82
CA PHE A 164 5.85 16.84 -14.01
C PHE A 164 6.53 15.70 -14.74
N PHE A 165 7.83 15.63 -14.62
CA PHE A 165 8.67 14.57 -15.19
C PHE A 165 9.52 13.95 -14.11
N LEU A 166 9.85 12.68 -14.28
CA LEU A 166 10.86 12.05 -13.43
C LEU A 166 12.22 12.67 -13.74
N LYS A 167 12.92 13.13 -12.72
CA LYS A 167 14.28 13.64 -12.90
C LYS A 167 15.19 12.50 -13.34
N ASP A 168 15.76 12.62 -14.53
CA ASP A 168 16.72 11.65 -15.03
C ASP A 168 17.87 11.50 -14.03
N GLN A 169 18.02 10.32 -13.49
CA GLN A 169 19.19 9.97 -12.70
C GLN A 169 20.28 9.53 -13.68
N PRO A 170 21.47 10.13 -13.68
CA PRO A 170 22.55 9.61 -14.50
C PRO A 170 22.76 8.14 -14.13
N GLU A 171 22.69 7.26 -15.13
CA GLU A 171 23.04 5.85 -14.93
C GLU A 171 24.47 5.81 -14.37
N GLU A 172 24.63 5.23 -13.19
CA GLU A 172 25.98 4.93 -12.74
C GLU A 172 26.59 3.97 -13.76
N PRO A 173 27.82 4.24 -14.25
CA PRO A 173 28.47 3.32 -15.15
C PRO A 173 28.50 1.95 -14.46
N ALA A 174 27.87 0.97 -15.11
CA ALA A 174 27.87 -0.41 -14.64
C ALA A 174 29.30 -0.79 -14.33
N ASN A 175 29.60 -0.98 -13.04
CA ASN A 175 30.91 -1.37 -12.56
C ASN A 175 31.21 -2.78 -13.10
N SER A 176 31.82 -2.84 -14.27
CA SER A 176 32.25 -4.06 -14.94
C SER A 176 33.46 -4.64 -14.20
N THR A 177 33.22 -5.20 -13.01
CA THR A 177 34.21 -6.02 -12.32
C THR A 177 33.49 -7.12 -11.52
N ASN A 178 32.94 -8.09 -12.23
CA ASN A 178 32.75 -9.43 -11.70
C ASN A 178 33.10 -10.45 -12.77
N MET A 179 34.39 -10.63 -12.99
CA MET A 179 34.90 -11.92 -13.49
C MET A 179 34.67 -12.93 -12.37
N ALA A 180 33.47 -13.52 -12.35
CA ALA A 180 33.22 -14.69 -11.53
C ALA A 180 34.00 -15.86 -12.12
N GLN A 181 35.10 -16.22 -11.47
CA GLN A 181 35.73 -17.51 -11.64
C GLN A 181 34.69 -18.59 -11.35
N LYS A 182 34.46 -19.40 -12.37
CA LYS A 182 33.66 -20.62 -12.29
C LYS A 182 34.41 -21.61 -11.40
N VAL A 183 33.96 -21.78 -10.16
CA VAL A 183 34.41 -22.84 -9.28
C VAL A 183 33.39 -23.94 -9.36
N ASP A 184 33.81 -25.11 -9.85
CA ASP A 184 32.99 -26.33 -9.89
C ASP A 184 32.69 -26.79 -8.45
N PRO A 185 31.47 -27.26 -8.15
CA PRO A 185 31.13 -27.74 -6.83
C PRO A 185 31.77 -29.09 -6.53
N PRO A 186 32.20 -29.35 -5.31
CA PRO A 186 32.71 -30.66 -4.90
C PRO A 186 31.60 -31.70 -4.82
N ASN A 187 31.93 -32.89 -5.29
CA ASN A 187 31.11 -34.09 -5.24
C ASN A 187 30.83 -34.51 -3.82
N ASP A 188 29.60 -34.46 -3.33
CA ASP A 188 29.19 -35.04 -2.06
C ASP A 188 28.63 -36.46 -2.25
N PRO A 189 29.00 -37.40 -1.38
CA PRO A 189 28.53 -38.77 -1.44
C PRO A 189 27.14 -38.93 -0.82
N LYS A 190 26.38 -39.82 -1.44
CA LYS A 190 25.02 -40.25 -1.15
C LYS A 190 24.87 -40.81 0.27
N PRO A 191 23.88 -40.42 1.09
CA PRO A 191 23.63 -41.05 2.35
C PRO A 191 22.81 -42.37 2.21
N GLU A 192 23.30 -43.40 2.86
CA GLU A 192 22.64 -44.67 3.05
C GLU A 192 21.47 -44.60 4.03
N LYS A 193 20.44 -45.40 3.75
CA LYS A 193 19.26 -45.61 4.61
C LYS A 193 19.63 -46.41 5.84
N SER A 194 19.23 -45.98 7.03
CA SER A 194 19.10 -46.82 8.20
C SER A 194 17.76 -46.59 8.90
N ALA A 195 17.16 -47.72 9.28
CA ALA A 195 15.82 -47.84 9.80
C ALA A 195 15.77 -47.76 11.35
N GLY A 196 14.62 -47.31 11.85
CA GLY A 196 13.95 -47.90 13.01
C GLY A 196 14.39 -47.45 14.42
N GLY A 197 13.43 -47.04 15.23
CA GLY A 197 13.57 -46.98 16.69
C GLY A 197 12.52 -46.10 17.39
N THR A 198 11.58 -46.78 17.95
CA THR A 198 10.36 -46.54 18.70
C THR A 198 10.50 -45.68 19.96
N LEU A 199 9.48 -44.86 20.19
CA LEU A 199 8.84 -44.30 21.41
C LEU A 199 9.51 -44.53 22.79
N THR A 200 9.56 -43.48 23.63
CA THR A 200 8.87 -43.48 24.95
C THR A 200 8.70 -42.06 25.52
N ASN A 201 7.56 -41.90 26.11
CA ASN A 201 6.95 -40.81 26.85
C ASN A 201 7.61 -40.63 28.23
N SER A 202 7.82 -39.43 28.74
CA SER A 202 7.72 -39.13 30.18
C SER A 202 7.66 -37.65 30.46
N ALA A 203 6.59 -37.22 31.05
CA ALA A 203 6.36 -35.92 31.63
C ALA A 203 7.13 -35.76 32.94
N GLN A 204 7.72 -34.56 33.16
CA GLN A 204 7.96 -34.07 34.53
C GLN A 204 8.22 -32.57 34.51
N ALA A 205 7.45 -31.84 35.32
CA ALA A 205 7.62 -30.40 35.59
C ALA A 205 8.75 -30.12 36.59
N PRO A 206 9.47 -29.04 36.48
CA PRO A 206 10.37 -28.57 37.53
C PRO A 206 9.81 -27.38 38.34
N PRO A 207 10.38 -27.15 39.52
CA PRO A 207 9.84 -26.23 40.54
C PRO A 207 10.30 -24.79 40.36
N VAL A 208 9.51 -23.92 41.01
CA VAL A 208 9.71 -22.47 41.13
C VAL A 208 10.87 -22.15 42.07
N GLY A 209 11.66 -21.14 41.72
CA GLY A 209 12.49 -20.40 42.66
C GLY A 209 13.87 -20.04 42.17
N GLY A 210 14.14 -18.73 42.01
CA GLY A 210 15.50 -18.22 41.78
C GLY A 210 15.52 -16.81 41.19
N THR A 211 15.68 -15.83 42.04
CA THR A 211 16.03 -14.45 41.72
C THR A 211 17.37 -14.41 40.95
N ALA A 212 17.37 -13.83 39.76
CA ALA A 212 18.60 -13.56 39.00
C ALA A 212 18.64 -12.09 38.58
N SER A 213 19.73 -11.46 38.95
CA SER A 213 20.23 -10.15 38.49
C SER A 213 20.26 -9.98 36.98
N PRO A 214 20.25 -8.74 36.47
CA PRO A 214 20.22 -8.46 35.03
C PRO A 214 21.60 -8.79 34.42
N ALA A 215 21.64 -9.84 33.64
CA ALA A 215 22.79 -10.18 32.82
C ALA A 215 22.64 -9.57 31.41
N ASN A 216 23.67 -8.86 31.01
CA ASN A 216 24.05 -8.41 29.67
C ASN A 216 23.16 -8.85 28.51
N SER A 217 22.45 -7.87 27.91
CA SER A 217 21.90 -8.02 26.55
C SER A 217 23.06 -8.32 25.57
N PRO A 218 22.91 -9.32 24.70
CA PRO A 218 23.86 -9.52 23.62
C PRO A 218 23.82 -8.30 22.68
N ALA A 219 24.99 -7.80 22.32
CA ALA A 219 25.16 -6.73 21.35
C ALA A 219 24.40 -7.09 20.05
N GLN A 220 23.46 -6.25 19.66
CA GLN A 220 22.83 -6.35 18.34
C GLN A 220 23.94 -6.26 17.27
N PRO A 221 23.91 -7.15 16.25
CA PRO A 221 24.81 -6.99 15.13
C PRO A 221 24.54 -5.63 14.49
N SER A 222 25.58 -4.84 14.32
CA SER A 222 25.54 -3.56 13.64
C SER A 222 24.91 -3.78 12.25
N ALA A 223 23.71 -3.25 12.06
CA ALA A 223 23.05 -3.24 10.76
C ALA A 223 24.03 -2.56 9.79
N LYS A 224 24.45 -3.29 8.75
CA LYS A 224 25.12 -2.70 7.61
C LYS A 224 24.16 -1.62 7.09
N SER A 225 24.61 -0.38 7.09
CA SER A 225 23.86 0.70 6.48
C SER A 225 23.65 0.36 5.00
N ASP A 226 22.40 0.19 4.60
CA ASP A 226 22.09 0.07 3.19
C ASP A 226 22.68 1.29 2.44
N PRO A 227 23.19 1.11 1.22
CA PRO A 227 23.69 2.23 0.44
C PRO A 227 22.60 3.30 0.34
N PRO A 228 22.97 4.60 0.34
CA PRO A 228 22.02 5.68 0.30
C PRO A 228 21.12 5.50 -0.95
N VAL A 229 19.82 5.28 -0.71
CA VAL A 229 18.82 5.21 -1.79
C VAL A 229 18.82 6.58 -2.43
N LYS A 230 19.11 6.65 -3.74
CA LYS A 230 19.03 7.91 -4.49
C LYS A 230 17.62 8.47 -4.35
N PRO A 231 17.47 9.77 -4.02
CA PRO A 231 16.15 10.34 -3.85
C PRO A 231 15.37 10.28 -5.16
N TRP A 232 14.16 9.75 -5.11
CA TRP A 232 13.22 9.83 -6.21
C TRP A 232 12.67 11.27 -6.27
N LEU A 233 12.87 11.96 -7.38
CA LEU A 233 12.49 13.35 -7.56
C LEU A 233 11.74 13.55 -8.87
N LEU A 234 10.74 14.40 -8.82
CA LEU A 234 10.08 14.97 -9.99
C LEU A 234 10.62 16.37 -10.24
N PHE A 235 10.46 16.81 -11.47
CA PHE A 235 10.79 18.15 -11.95
C PHE A 235 9.54 18.76 -12.59
N ASP A 236 9.18 19.99 -12.23
CA ASP A 236 8.03 20.68 -12.81
C ASP A 236 8.43 21.63 -13.95
N THR A 237 7.53 21.78 -14.92
CA THR A 237 7.75 22.66 -16.09
C THR A 237 7.50 24.14 -15.83
N ALA A 238 6.73 24.48 -14.79
CA ALA A 238 6.32 25.87 -14.54
C ALA A 238 7.39 26.65 -13.79
N THR A 239 8.08 26.02 -12.83
CA THR A 239 9.03 26.68 -11.94
C THR A 239 10.43 26.09 -11.99
N ALA A 240 10.61 24.98 -12.68
CA ALA A 240 11.86 24.23 -12.68
C ALA A 240 12.30 23.80 -11.26
N SER A 241 11.34 23.51 -10.38
CA SER A 241 11.60 23.03 -9.02
C SER A 241 11.63 21.52 -8.96
N GLU A 242 12.33 20.99 -7.97
CA GLU A 242 12.38 19.55 -7.68
C GLU A 242 11.38 19.19 -6.57
N TRP A 243 10.66 18.08 -6.76
CA TRP A 243 9.59 17.64 -5.88
C TRP A 243 9.85 16.22 -5.41
N ASN A 244 9.67 15.97 -4.12
CA ASN A 244 9.78 14.64 -3.56
C ASN A 244 8.49 13.81 -3.79
N PHE A 245 8.54 12.54 -3.41
CA PHE A 245 7.39 11.64 -3.52
C PHE A 245 6.19 12.06 -2.65
N GLN A 246 6.41 12.85 -1.60
CA GLN A 246 5.35 13.44 -0.78
C GLN A 246 4.58 14.56 -1.50
N GLY A 247 5.03 14.97 -2.69
CA GLY A 247 4.44 16.06 -3.46
C GLY A 247 4.86 17.44 -2.97
N CYS A 248 5.99 17.55 -2.25
CA CYS A 248 6.51 18.82 -1.78
C CYS A 248 7.80 19.21 -2.51
N ALA A 249 7.91 20.49 -2.88
CA ALA A 249 9.08 21.03 -3.53
C ALA A 249 10.25 21.13 -2.54
N VAL A 250 11.35 20.45 -2.87
CA VAL A 250 12.58 20.39 -2.06
C VAL A 250 13.65 21.35 -2.51
N SER A 251 13.55 21.85 -3.74
CA SER A 251 14.45 22.87 -4.30
C SER A 251 13.76 23.72 -5.36
N GLY A 252 14.40 24.82 -5.76
CA GLY A 252 13.92 25.73 -6.80
C GLY A 252 12.91 26.77 -6.31
N PRO A 253 12.32 27.55 -7.24
CA PRO A 253 11.42 28.67 -6.89
C PRO A 253 10.15 28.27 -6.13
N ALA A 254 9.70 27.01 -6.23
CA ALA A 254 8.55 26.51 -5.49
C ALA A 254 8.92 25.87 -4.15
N GLN A 255 10.17 25.92 -3.72
CA GLN A 255 10.62 25.26 -2.48
C GLN A 255 9.70 25.56 -1.29
N GLY A 256 9.33 24.49 -0.55
CA GLY A 256 8.43 24.55 0.60
C GLY A 256 6.94 24.52 0.26
N LYS A 257 6.55 24.57 -1.02
CA LYS A 257 5.16 24.33 -1.44
C LYS A 257 4.91 22.84 -1.57
N CYS A 258 3.67 22.43 -1.31
CA CYS A 258 3.21 21.06 -1.53
C CYS A 258 1.96 21.08 -2.42
N LEU A 259 1.83 20.05 -3.26
CA LEU A 259 0.66 19.82 -4.09
C LEU A 259 -0.53 19.36 -3.23
N GLU A 260 -1.73 19.71 -3.66
CA GLU A 260 -2.95 19.22 -3.06
C GLU A 260 -3.11 17.73 -3.32
N ARG A 261 -3.38 16.95 -2.26
CA ARG A 261 -3.59 15.52 -2.37
C ARG A 261 -4.99 15.15 -2.82
N VAL A 262 -5.06 14.17 -3.70
CA VAL A 262 -6.32 13.57 -4.13
C VAL A 262 -6.42 12.17 -3.50
N PRO A 263 -7.45 11.90 -2.67
CA PRO A 263 -7.70 10.57 -2.16
C PRO A 263 -7.92 9.59 -3.31
N ALA A 264 -7.24 8.45 -3.26
CA ALA A 264 -7.37 7.41 -4.26
C ALA A 264 -7.22 6.03 -3.61
N LEU A 265 -7.95 5.05 -4.11
CA LEU A 265 -8.00 3.70 -3.58
C LEU A 265 -7.39 2.73 -4.59
N LYS A 266 -6.45 1.89 -4.15
CA LYS A 266 -5.97 0.75 -4.93
C LYS A 266 -6.83 -0.47 -4.62
N ASP A 267 -7.49 -1.00 -5.64
CA ASP A 267 -8.51 -2.03 -5.47
C ASP A 267 -8.59 -2.95 -6.69
N TYR A 268 -9.32 -4.05 -6.58
CA TYR A 268 -9.67 -4.88 -7.73
C TYR A 268 -10.73 -4.19 -8.61
N TRP A 269 -10.60 -4.37 -9.93
CA TRP A 269 -11.53 -3.79 -10.89
C TRP A 269 -13.00 -4.15 -10.63
N PHE A 270 -13.30 -5.42 -10.28
CA PHE A 270 -14.68 -5.84 -10.01
C PHE A 270 -15.30 -5.05 -8.87
N ASP A 271 -14.50 -4.71 -7.88
CA ASP A 271 -14.94 -4.01 -6.68
C ASP A 271 -15.08 -2.52 -6.94
N TRP A 272 -14.04 -1.88 -7.42
CA TRP A 272 -14.10 -0.48 -7.83
C TRP A 272 -15.30 -0.21 -8.74
N ARG A 273 -15.50 -1.02 -9.80
CA ARG A 273 -16.59 -0.86 -10.77
C ARG A 273 -17.97 -1.04 -10.15
N ASN A 274 -18.11 -1.92 -9.16
CA ASN A 274 -19.38 -2.15 -8.47
C ASN A 274 -19.90 -0.89 -7.77
N TYR A 275 -19.00 -0.11 -7.19
CA TYR A 275 -19.35 1.11 -6.46
C TYR A 275 -19.25 2.39 -7.29
N HIS A 276 -18.60 2.32 -8.44
CA HIS A 276 -18.43 3.43 -9.38
C HIS A 276 -18.81 2.99 -10.78
N PRO A 277 -20.13 2.75 -11.04
CA PRO A 277 -20.60 2.18 -12.30
C PRO A 277 -20.31 3.07 -13.52
N ASP A 278 -20.18 4.38 -13.33
CA ASP A 278 -19.88 5.34 -14.39
C ASP A 278 -18.38 5.67 -14.51
N THR A 279 -17.53 4.90 -13.83
CA THR A 279 -16.09 5.13 -13.86
C THR A 279 -15.53 4.97 -15.28
N THR A 280 -14.66 5.90 -15.66
CA THR A 280 -13.89 5.82 -16.90
C THR A 280 -12.56 5.14 -16.65
N ILE A 281 -12.02 4.44 -17.64
CA ILE A 281 -10.71 3.78 -17.53
C ILE A 281 -9.68 4.66 -18.24
N TYR A 282 -8.56 4.89 -17.57
CA TYR A 282 -7.39 5.52 -18.18
C TYR A 282 -6.86 4.65 -19.33
N LYS A 283 -6.74 5.26 -20.49
CA LYS A 283 -6.16 4.66 -21.70
C LYS A 283 -4.95 5.49 -22.08
N ARG A 284 -3.91 4.82 -22.44
CA ARG A 284 -2.71 5.44 -22.98
C ARG A 284 -2.99 6.12 -24.33
#